data_32849215c14405f2d696b2b0704a2142
#
_entry.id   32849215c14405f2d696b2b0704a2142
#
_cell.length_a   1.000
_cell.length_b   1.000
_cell.length_c   1.000
_cell.angle_alpha   90.00
_cell.angle_beta   90.00
_cell.angle_gamma   90.00
#
_symmetry.space_group_name_H-M   'P 1'
#
loop_
_entity.id
_entity.type
_entity.pdbx_description
1 polymer ?
#
loop_
_entity_poly.entity_id
_entity_poly.type
_entity_poly.pdbx_seq_one_letter_code
_entity_poly.pdbx_strand_id
1 'polypeptide(L)'
;MSEPVASAEVQQAGALRPENPMRTVRIEKVVLHIGVGTSGERLEKAARLLEQLSGQKPSIRKAKKTIKGFGIHRGEPIAAMVTLRGRKALEMLNRLLDARGRRIPESSFDGRGNVSFGIKEHIDIPGVKYDPEIGIFGMDVSVALSRPGYRVARRRRARSHVGRDHVVSREDAINFFRTQLNVEVVQEIG
;
A
#
# COMPACT_ATOMS: atom_id res chain seq x y z
N MET A 1 51.62 -42.92 -10.16
CA MET A 1 51.12 -41.56 -10.48
C MET A 1 49.61 -41.66 -10.44
N SER A 2 49.03 -41.29 -9.34
CA SER A 2 47.58 -41.41 -9.11
C SER A 2 47.11 -40.04 -8.63
N GLU A 3 46.31 -39.37 -9.43
CA GLU A 3 45.69 -38.10 -9.08
C GLU A 3 44.55 -38.30 -8.03
N PRO A 4 44.42 -37.43 -7.04
CA PRO A 4 43.28 -37.47 -6.14
C PRO A 4 42.09 -36.76 -6.78
N VAL A 5 41.00 -37.50 -6.85
CA VAL A 5 39.69 -36.99 -7.25
C VAL A 5 39.20 -35.98 -6.21
N ALA A 6 39.06 -34.73 -6.62
CA ALA A 6 38.53 -33.66 -5.81
C ALA A 6 37.09 -33.99 -5.41
N SER A 7 36.87 -34.13 -4.11
CA SER A 7 35.57 -34.29 -3.48
C SER A 7 34.75 -33.00 -3.68
N ALA A 8 33.78 -33.04 -4.57
CA ALA A 8 32.78 -32.00 -4.67
C ALA A 8 31.92 -32.03 -3.39
N GLU A 9 32.18 -31.12 -2.49
CA GLU A 9 31.30 -30.84 -1.35
C GLU A 9 29.97 -30.30 -1.90
N VAL A 10 29.01 -31.22 -1.94
CA VAL A 10 27.60 -30.86 -2.12
C VAL A 10 27.21 -30.04 -0.87
N GLN A 11 27.20 -28.73 -1.03
CA GLN A 11 26.58 -27.84 -0.06
C GLN A 11 25.10 -28.23 0.06
N GLN A 12 24.80 -28.99 1.09
CA GLN A 12 23.44 -29.32 1.49
C GLN A 12 22.69 -28.01 1.73
N ALA A 13 21.81 -27.69 0.79
CA ALA A 13 20.81 -26.66 0.96
C ALA A 13 20.08 -26.93 2.28
N GLY A 14 20.31 -26.06 3.26
CA GLY A 14 19.72 -26.19 4.58
C GLY A 14 18.21 -26.35 4.43
N ALA A 15 17.69 -27.45 4.98
CA ALA A 15 16.28 -27.74 5.04
C ALA A 15 15.56 -26.51 5.58
N LEU A 16 14.77 -25.87 4.75
CA LEU A 16 13.92 -24.71 5.10
C LEU A 16 13.04 -25.16 6.28
N ARG A 17 13.39 -24.71 7.49
CA ARG A 17 12.51 -24.87 8.65
C ARG A 17 11.15 -24.32 8.25
N PRO A 18 10.03 -25.03 8.48
CA PRO A 18 8.72 -24.54 8.11
C PRO A 18 8.56 -23.14 8.71
N GLU A 19 8.40 -22.14 7.85
CA GLU A 19 8.28 -20.75 8.30
C GLU A 19 7.11 -20.66 9.27
N ASN A 20 7.36 -20.09 10.45
CA ASN A 20 6.32 -19.92 11.46
C ASN A 20 5.18 -19.09 10.84
N PRO A 21 3.95 -19.64 10.77
CA PRO A 21 2.80 -18.95 10.13
C PRO A 21 2.55 -17.55 10.71
N MET A 22 2.99 -17.31 11.95
CA MET A 22 2.87 -16.01 12.61
C MET A 22 3.88 -14.96 12.08
N ARG A 23 4.91 -15.38 11.35
CA ARG A 23 5.87 -14.47 10.73
C ARG A 23 5.51 -14.10 9.29
N THR A 24 4.53 -14.76 8.70
CA THR A 24 4.10 -14.49 7.33
C THR A 24 3.59 -13.06 7.19
N VAL A 25 4.20 -12.30 6.27
CA VAL A 25 3.75 -10.94 5.92
C VAL A 25 2.52 -11.02 5.03
N ARG A 26 1.51 -10.20 5.30
CA ARG A 26 0.29 -10.09 4.50
C ARG A 26 -0.17 -8.65 4.34
N ILE A 27 -0.93 -8.39 3.29
CA ILE A 27 -1.59 -7.09 3.10
C ILE A 27 -2.72 -6.99 4.13
N GLU A 28 -2.67 -5.97 4.97
CA GLU A 28 -3.71 -5.68 5.94
C GLU A 28 -4.83 -4.84 5.33
N LYS A 29 -4.43 -3.80 4.63
CA LYS A 29 -5.34 -2.87 3.96
C LYS A 29 -4.63 -2.11 2.86
N VAL A 30 -5.41 -1.67 1.89
CA VAL A 30 -5.02 -0.69 0.87
C VAL A 30 -5.96 0.50 1.02
N VAL A 31 -5.41 1.68 1.07
CA VAL A 31 -6.15 2.93 1.20
C VAL A 31 -5.95 3.74 -0.06
N LEU A 32 -7.06 4.11 -0.69
CA LEU A 32 -7.10 5.04 -1.81
C LEU A 32 -7.53 6.40 -1.27
N HIS A 33 -6.79 7.44 -1.58
CA HIS A 33 -7.04 8.79 -1.13
C HIS A 33 -6.98 9.76 -2.30
N ILE A 34 -7.98 10.62 -2.42
CA ILE A 34 -8.00 11.73 -3.38
C ILE A 34 -8.15 13.01 -2.56
N GLY A 35 -7.11 13.84 -2.56
CA GLY A 35 -7.11 15.17 -1.96
C GLY A 35 -7.54 16.21 -2.98
N VAL A 36 -8.66 16.88 -2.75
CA VAL A 36 -9.18 17.94 -3.63
C VAL A 36 -8.80 19.32 -3.11
N GLY A 37 -8.73 19.47 -1.78
CA GLY A 37 -8.39 20.75 -1.14
C GLY A 37 -9.55 21.73 -1.00
N THR A 38 -10.66 21.51 -1.71
CA THR A 38 -11.87 22.34 -1.67
C THR A 38 -13.11 21.49 -1.52
N SER A 39 -14.16 22.07 -0.94
CA SER A 39 -15.48 21.46 -0.90
C SER A 39 -16.25 21.70 -2.21
N GLY A 40 -17.34 20.97 -2.42
CA GLY A 40 -18.26 21.15 -3.53
C GLY A 40 -18.20 20.05 -4.57
N GLU A 41 -18.63 20.35 -5.79
CA GLU A 41 -18.86 19.41 -6.90
C GLU A 41 -17.62 18.55 -7.24
N ARG A 42 -16.43 19.14 -7.20
CA ARG A 42 -15.18 18.43 -7.49
C ARG A 42 -14.91 17.31 -6.48
N LEU A 43 -15.26 17.52 -5.21
CA LEU A 43 -15.14 16.50 -4.17
C LEU A 43 -16.15 15.37 -4.35
N GLU A 44 -17.37 15.70 -4.78
CA GLU A 44 -18.40 14.70 -5.08
C GLU A 44 -18.00 13.83 -6.28
N LYS A 45 -17.43 14.44 -7.32
CA LYS A 45 -16.87 13.72 -8.48
C LYS A 45 -15.74 12.78 -8.05
N ALA A 46 -14.82 13.23 -7.20
CA ALA A 46 -13.77 12.40 -6.63
C ALA A 46 -14.33 11.23 -5.80
N ALA A 47 -15.39 11.47 -5.04
CA ALA A 47 -16.06 10.44 -4.27
C ALA A 47 -16.73 9.39 -5.19
N ARG A 48 -17.45 9.81 -6.23
CA ARG A 48 -18.05 8.91 -7.24
C ARG A 48 -17.00 8.05 -7.93
N LEU A 49 -15.86 8.65 -8.31
CA LEU A 49 -14.74 7.91 -8.90
C LEU A 49 -14.22 6.81 -7.97
N LEU A 50 -13.98 7.13 -6.68
CA LEU A 50 -13.54 6.12 -5.70
C LEU A 50 -14.58 5.03 -5.49
N GLU A 51 -15.86 5.34 -5.54
CA GLU A 51 -16.95 4.36 -5.44
C GLU A 51 -16.97 3.43 -6.65
N GLN A 52 -16.83 3.97 -7.86
CA GLN A 52 -16.75 3.17 -9.11
C GLN A 52 -15.52 2.24 -9.10
N LEU A 53 -14.35 2.72 -8.65
CA LEU A 53 -13.12 1.94 -8.60
C LEU A 53 -13.17 0.81 -7.57
N SER A 54 -13.68 1.11 -6.37
CA SER A 54 -13.60 0.21 -5.22
C SER A 54 -14.86 -0.64 -5.00
N GLY A 55 -16.00 -0.23 -5.58
CA GLY A 55 -17.32 -0.80 -5.27
C GLY A 55 -17.71 -0.60 -3.80
N GLN A 56 -17.17 0.43 -3.12
CA GLN A 56 -17.47 0.76 -1.72
C GLN A 56 -17.68 2.25 -1.56
N LYS A 57 -18.63 2.64 -0.69
CA LYS A 57 -18.91 4.03 -0.40
C LYS A 57 -17.69 4.72 0.23
N PRO A 58 -17.18 5.82 -0.36
CA PRO A 58 -16.03 6.53 0.16
C PRO A 58 -16.38 7.31 1.43
N SER A 59 -15.38 7.51 2.27
CA SER A 59 -15.45 8.35 3.46
C SER A 59 -14.90 9.73 3.16
N ILE A 60 -15.73 10.74 3.31
CA ILE A 60 -15.30 12.13 3.15
C ILE A 60 -14.44 12.55 4.35
N ARG A 61 -13.31 13.16 4.06
CA ARG A 61 -12.35 13.65 5.07
C ARG A 61 -12.44 15.15 5.23
N LYS A 62 -12.58 15.54 6.49
CA LYS A 62 -12.70 16.96 6.88
C LYS A 62 -11.36 17.50 7.35
N ALA A 63 -11.09 18.77 7.09
CA ALA A 63 -9.90 19.47 7.56
C ALA A 63 -9.85 19.50 9.10
N LYS A 64 -8.71 19.16 9.67
CA LYS A 64 -8.49 19.17 11.13
C LYS A 64 -8.17 20.56 11.67
N LYS A 65 -7.56 21.40 10.86
CA LYS A 65 -7.11 22.76 11.21
C LYS A 65 -7.50 23.73 10.10
N THR A 66 -7.66 24.98 10.44
CA THR A 66 -7.78 26.09 9.48
C THR A 66 -6.39 26.44 8.95
N ILE A 67 -6.23 26.51 7.63
CA ILE A 67 -4.98 26.90 6.95
C ILE A 67 -5.31 28.05 6.01
N LYS A 68 -5.02 29.28 6.45
CA LYS A 68 -5.35 30.50 5.70
C LYS A 68 -4.72 30.56 4.31
N GLY A 69 -3.46 30.08 4.17
CA GLY A 69 -2.76 30.07 2.88
C GLY A 69 -3.40 29.21 1.79
N PHE A 70 -4.23 28.23 2.17
CA PHE A 70 -4.98 27.39 1.24
C PHE A 70 -6.48 27.67 1.23
N GLY A 71 -6.95 28.66 2.00
CA GLY A 71 -8.38 28.98 2.11
C GLY A 71 -9.23 27.89 2.78
N ILE A 72 -8.61 26.97 3.53
CA ILE A 72 -9.27 25.82 4.13
C ILE A 72 -9.68 26.14 5.57
N HIS A 73 -10.93 25.87 5.92
CA HIS A 73 -11.45 26.02 7.27
C HIS A 73 -11.55 24.67 8.00
N ARG A 74 -11.39 24.71 9.33
CA ARG A 74 -11.57 23.51 10.17
C ARG A 74 -12.98 22.95 9.99
N GLY A 75 -13.06 21.64 9.74
CA GLY A 75 -14.33 20.92 9.52
C GLY A 75 -14.80 20.88 8.08
N GLU A 76 -14.18 21.65 7.18
CA GLU A 76 -14.48 21.64 5.76
C GLU A 76 -14.13 20.30 5.10
N PRO A 77 -15.02 19.73 4.27
CA PRO A 77 -14.74 18.50 3.53
C PRO A 77 -13.77 18.79 2.38
N ILE A 78 -12.59 18.16 2.39
CA ILE A 78 -11.48 18.46 1.47
C ILE A 78 -10.94 17.26 0.72
N ALA A 79 -11.30 16.05 1.11
CA ALA A 79 -10.79 14.83 0.49
C ALA A 79 -11.77 13.68 0.60
N ALA A 80 -11.62 12.70 -0.29
CA ALA A 80 -12.33 11.43 -0.25
C ALA A 80 -11.35 10.26 -0.05
N MET A 81 -11.75 9.23 0.69
CA MET A 81 -10.90 8.09 1.01
C MET A 81 -11.70 6.79 1.08
N VAL A 82 -11.11 5.71 0.55
CA VAL A 82 -11.63 4.34 0.66
C VAL A 82 -10.57 3.43 1.26
N THR A 83 -11.00 2.50 2.10
CA THR A 83 -10.12 1.48 2.69
C THR A 83 -10.57 0.10 2.24
N LEU A 84 -9.73 -0.58 1.49
CA LEU A 84 -9.96 -1.93 1.00
C LEU A 84 -9.23 -2.96 1.86
N ARG A 85 -9.83 -4.15 2.02
CA ARG A 85 -9.26 -5.26 2.79
C ARG A 85 -9.51 -6.58 2.09
N GLY A 86 -8.74 -7.61 2.47
CA GLY A 86 -8.88 -8.96 1.95
C GLY A 86 -8.64 -9.05 0.45
N ARG A 87 -9.41 -9.89 -0.24
CA ARG A 87 -9.25 -10.16 -1.68
C ARG A 87 -9.38 -8.90 -2.55
N LYS A 88 -10.36 -8.05 -2.25
CA LYS A 88 -10.55 -6.78 -2.97
C LYS A 88 -9.33 -5.85 -2.89
N ALA A 89 -8.64 -5.85 -1.74
CA ALA A 89 -7.43 -5.05 -1.59
C ALA A 89 -6.31 -5.55 -2.49
N LEU A 90 -6.13 -6.88 -2.61
CA LEU A 90 -5.11 -7.48 -3.47
C LEU A 90 -5.41 -7.25 -4.96
N GLU A 91 -6.65 -7.47 -5.38
CA GLU A 91 -7.09 -7.24 -6.75
C GLU A 91 -6.88 -5.78 -7.18
N MET A 92 -7.32 -4.84 -6.33
CA MET A 92 -7.14 -3.42 -6.59
C MET A 92 -5.65 -3.04 -6.60
N LEU A 93 -4.87 -3.54 -5.65
CA LEU A 93 -3.44 -3.24 -5.59
C LEU A 93 -2.71 -3.68 -6.86
N ASN A 94 -3.00 -4.86 -7.42
CA ASN A 94 -2.40 -5.31 -8.67
C ASN A 94 -2.72 -4.34 -9.82
N ARG A 95 -3.97 -3.90 -9.97
CA ARG A 95 -4.36 -2.91 -10.99
C ARG A 95 -3.63 -1.58 -10.83
N LEU A 96 -3.45 -1.12 -9.58
CA LEU A 96 -2.73 0.12 -9.27
C LEU A 96 -1.22 0.01 -9.53
N LEU A 97 -0.65 -1.17 -9.28
CA LEU A 97 0.75 -1.46 -9.60
C LEU A 97 0.99 -1.52 -11.10
N ASP A 98 0.07 -2.11 -11.86
CA ASP A 98 0.12 -2.13 -13.32
C ASP A 98 0.06 -0.71 -13.90
N ALA A 99 -0.83 0.16 -13.37
CA ALA A 99 -0.89 1.59 -13.72
C ALA A 99 0.44 2.33 -13.45
N ARG A 100 1.20 1.90 -12.45
CA ARG A 100 2.51 2.46 -12.12
C ARG A 100 3.67 1.80 -12.88
N GLY A 101 3.40 0.83 -13.75
CA GLY A 101 4.42 0.05 -14.45
C GLY A 101 5.23 -0.87 -13.54
N ARG A 102 4.67 -1.27 -12.41
CA ARG A 102 5.28 -2.13 -11.37
C ARG A 102 6.64 -1.64 -10.84
N ARG A 103 6.86 -0.34 -10.85
CA ARG A 103 8.08 0.30 -10.34
C ARG A 103 7.77 1.21 -9.16
N ILE A 104 8.40 0.94 -8.03
CA ILE A 104 8.25 1.72 -6.80
C ILE A 104 9.64 2.13 -6.30
N PRO A 105 9.86 3.41 -5.99
CA PRO A 105 11.12 3.84 -5.41
C PRO A 105 11.25 3.32 -3.97
N GLU A 106 12.48 3.06 -3.57
CA GLU A 106 12.78 2.57 -2.22
C GLU A 106 12.37 3.56 -1.12
N SER A 107 12.37 4.86 -1.43
CA SER A 107 11.90 5.93 -0.52
C SER A 107 10.42 5.84 -0.16
N SER A 108 9.61 5.15 -0.99
CA SER A 108 8.18 4.90 -0.73
C SER A 108 7.91 3.94 0.43
N PHE A 109 8.93 3.21 0.89
CA PHE A 109 8.83 2.23 1.98
C PHE A 109 9.19 2.87 3.31
N ASP A 110 8.30 2.79 4.29
CA ASP A 110 8.60 3.24 5.65
C ASP A 110 9.27 2.14 6.49
N GLY A 111 9.77 2.52 7.68
CA GLY A 111 10.39 1.58 8.62
C GLY A 111 9.44 0.61 9.32
N ARG A 112 8.14 0.63 9.01
CA ARG A 112 7.10 -0.18 9.66
C ARG A 112 6.29 -1.03 8.68
N GLY A 113 6.82 -1.24 7.48
CA GLY A 113 6.17 -2.06 6.45
C GLY A 113 4.98 -1.39 5.78
N ASN A 114 4.85 -0.08 5.83
CA ASN A 114 3.88 0.60 4.99
C ASN A 114 4.56 1.10 3.71
N VAL A 115 3.78 1.16 2.64
CA VAL A 115 4.24 1.62 1.33
C VAL A 115 3.24 2.64 0.81
N SER A 116 3.74 3.75 0.30
CA SER A 116 2.88 4.79 -0.27
C SER A 116 3.43 5.25 -1.62
N PHE A 117 2.55 5.32 -2.61
CA PHE A 117 2.88 5.82 -3.94
C PHE A 117 1.71 6.58 -4.55
N GLY A 118 1.98 7.50 -5.46
CA GLY A 118 0.98 8.27 -6.17
C GLY A 118 0.73 7.73 -7.57
N ILE A 119 -0.50 7.84 -8.04
CA ILE A 119 -0.91 7.67 -9.43
C ILE A 119 -1.31 9.04 -9.94
N LYS A 120 -0.70 9.47 -11.05
CA LYS A 120 -0.94 10.81 -11.60
C LYS A 120 -2.36 10.95 -12.16
N GLU A 121 -2.80 9.93 -12.89
CA GLU A 121 -4.09 9.92 -13.54
C GLU A 121 -4.81 8.59 -13.29
N HIS A 122 -6.10 8.66 -12.93
CA HIS A 122 -6.89 7.45 -12.69
C HIS A 122 -7.15 6.65 -13.97
N ILE A 123 -6.97 7.27 -15.14
CA ILE A 123 -7.17 6.65 -16.46
C ILE A 123 -6.09 5.58 -16.73
N ASP A 124 -4.91 5.73 -16.15
CA ASP A 124 -3.82 4.75 -16.27
C ASP A 124 -4.18 3.39 -15.65
N ILE A 125 -5.23 3.35 -14.83
CA ILE A 125 -5.64 2.12 -14.15
C ILE A 125 -6.34 1.18 -15.13
N PRO A 126 -5.87 -0.05 -15.33
CA PRO A 126 -6.49 -1.01 -16.24
C PRO A 126 -7.99 -1.22 -15.93
N GLY A 127 -8.82 -1.13 -16.97
CA GLY A 127 -10.27 -1.32 -16.86
C GLY A 127 -11.05 -0.09 -16.39
N VAL A 128 -10.43 1.07 -16.29
CA VAL A 128 -11.11 2.35 -16.06
C VAL A 128 -11.37 3.03 -17.38
N LYS A 129 -12.59 3.52 -17.56
CA LYS A 129 -12.96 4.34 -18.73
C LYS A 129 -12.92 5.82 -18.35
N TYR A 130 -12.46 6.64 -19.25
CA TYR A 130 -12.56 8.09 -19.09
C TYR A 130 -14.02 8.55 -19.11
N ASP A 131 -14.40 9.30 -18.10
CA ASP A 131 -15.70 9.94 -18.00
C ASP A 131 -15.50 11.47 -18.00
N PRO A 132 -15.96 12.18 -19.05
CA PRO A 132 -15.83 13.63 -19.14
C PRO A 132 -16.51 14.38 -17.98
N GLU A 133 -17.59 13.82 -17.42
CA GLU A 133 -18.30 14.46 -16.31
C GLU A 133 -17.47 14.44 -15.01
N ILE A 134 -16.69 13.39 -14.81
CA ILE A 134 -15.83 13.24 -13.62
C ILE A 134 -14.57 14.06 -13.78
N GLY A 135 -13.93 14.00 -14.96
CA GLY A 135 -12.64 14.64 -15.24
C GLY A 135 -11.46 13.80 -14.72
N ILE A 136 -10.25 14.35 -14.79
CA ILE A 136 -9.00 13.65 -14.41
C ILE A 136 -8.67 13.92 -12.95
N PHE A 137 -8.40 12.84 -12.20
CA PHE A 137 -7.95 12.89 -10.80
C PHE A 137 -6.70 12.04 -10.60
N GLY A 138 -5.73 12.62 -9.89
CA GLY A 138 -4.65 11.88 -9.29
C GLY A 138 -5.09 11.29 -7.95
N MET A 139 -4.41 10.24 -7.49
CA MET A 139 -4.71 9.60 -6.22
C MET A 139 -3.45 9.08 -5.52
N ASP A 140 -3.51 9.09 -4.20
CA ASP A 140 -2.51 8.48 -3.34
C ASP A 140 -2.96 7.09 -2.93
N VAL A 141 -2.05 6.14 -3.04
CA VAL A 141 -2.24 4.76 -2.63
C VAL A 141 -1.34 4.47 -1.45
N SER A 142 -1.93 4.05 -0.34
CA SER A 142 -1.18 3.62 0.84
C SER A 142 -1.50 2.18 1.17
N VAL A 143 -0.47 1.35 1.23
CA VAL A 143 -0.55 -0.08 1.54
C VAL A 143 0.02 -0.31 2.93
N ALA A 144 -0.72 -0.96 3.80
CA ALA A 144 -0.23 -1.40 5.09
C ALA A 144 -0.04 -2.91 5.09
N LEU A 145 1.18 -3.35 5.40
CA LEU A 145 1.51 -4.74 5.65
C LEU A 145 1.40 -5.05 7.14
N SER A 146 1.12 -6.29 7.46
CA SER A 146 1.09 -6.77 8.84
C SER A 146 1.46 -8.23 8.94
N ARG A 147 1.88 -8.66 10.13
CA ARG A 147 1.97 -10.06 10.52
C ARG A 147 0.77 -10.45 11.38
N PRO A 148 0.39 -11.72 11.43
CA PRO A 148 -0.60 -12.21 12.41
C PRO A 148 -0.22 -11.77 13.82
N GLY A 149 -1.20 -11.48 14.67
CA GLY A 149 -0.94 -11.04 16.04
C GLY A 149 -1.00 -9.52 16.28
N TYR A 150 -0.99 -8.67 15.26
CA TYR A 150 -1.06 -7.20 15.42
C TYR A 150 -2.35 -6.71 16.11
N ARG A 151 -3.36 -7.58 16.25
CA ARG A 151 -4.57 -7.26 17.00
C ARG A 151 -4.29 -6.86 18.45
N VAL A 152 -3.24 -7.42 19.07
CA VAL A 152 -2.84 -7.10 20.45
C VAL A 152 -2.65 -5.61 20.66
N ALA A 153 -2.09 -4.90 19.68
CA ALA A 153 -1.88 -3.45 19.73
C ALA A 153 -3.16 -2.63 19.47
N ARG A 154 -4.24 -3.25 18.95
CA ARG A 154 -5.46 -2.54 18.49
C ARG A 154 -6.70 -2.87 19.30
N ARG A 155 -6.71 -3.99 20.03
CA ARG A 155 -7.85 -4.40 20.83
C ARG A 155 -8.15 -3.38 21.93
N ARG A 156 -9.41 -3.28 22.32
CA ARG A 156 -9.86 -2.31 23.34
C ARG A 156 -9.38 -2.66 24.73
N ARG A 157 -9.45 -3.96 25.08
CA ARG A 157 -9.06 -4.49 26.43
C ARG A 157 -7.72 -5.20 26.34
N ALA A 158 -6.94 -5.15 27.41
CA ALA A 158 -5.63 -5.76 27.52
C ALA A 158 -4.70 -5.41 26.33
N ARG A 159 -4.72 -4.15 25.90
CA ARG A 159 -3.87 -3.64 24.83
C ARG A 159 -2.41 -3.71 25.25
N SER A 160 -1.55 -4.19 24.35
CA SER A 160 -0.10 -4.28 24.56
C SER A 160 0.64 -3.94 23.27
N HIS A 161 1.93 -3.69 23.38
CA HIS A 161 2.79 -3.44 22.23
C HIS A 161 3.13 -4.75 21.51
N VAL A 162 3.33 -4.67 20.21
CA VAL A 162 3.92 -5.73 19.40
C VAL A 162 5.43 -5.72 19.62
N GLY A 163 6.04 -6.86 19.87
CA GLY A 163 7.49 -6.98 20.02
C GLY A 163 8.23 -6.47 18.78
N ARG A 164 9.40 -5.86 18.97
CA ARG A 164 10.19 -5.26 17.87
C ARG A 164 10.50 -6.28 16.77
N ASP A 165 10.87 -7.49 17.13
CA ASP A 165 11.22 -8.57 16.18
C ASP A 165 10.02 -9.09 15.38
N HIS A 166 8.80 -8.76 15.82
CA HIS A 166 7.57 -9.15 15.15
C HIS A 166 7.00 -8.04 14.25
N VAL A 167 7.50 -6.82 14.38
CA VAL A 167 7.12 -5.71 13.48
C VAL A 167 7.70 -5.96 12.09
N VAL A 168 6.90 -5.70 11.05
CA VAL A 168 7.38 -5.77 9.66
C VAL A 168 8.43 -4.70 9.44
N SER A 169 9.63 -5.10 9.04
CA SER A 169 10.71 -4.18 8.69
C SER A 169 10.53 -3.62 7.27
N ARG A 170 11.33 -2.63 6.91
CA ARG A 170 11.42 -2.12 5.54
C ARG A 170 11.86 -3.20 4.56
N GLU A 171 12.86 -3.99 4.95
CA GLU A 171 13.38 -5.09 4.13
C GLU A 171 12.35 -6.17 3.90
N ASP A 172 11.58 -6.57 4.93
CA ASP A 172 10.47 -7.51 4.80
C ASP A 172 9.43 -7.01 3.80
N ALA A 173 9.12 -5.70 3.84
CA ALA A 173 8.17 -5.10 2.92
C ALA A 173 8.69 -5.10 1.48
N ILE A 174 9.94 -4.73 1.25
CA ILE A 174 10.59 -4.77 -0.06
C ILE A 174 10.59 -6.20 -0.62
N ASN A 175 10.99 -7.18 0.19
CA ASN A 175 10.99 -8.59 -0.20
C ASN A 175 9.59 -9.09 -0.54
N PHE A 176 8.58 -8.71 0.26
CA PHE A 176 7.18 -9.06 -0.02
C PHE A 176 6.70 -8.49 -1.37
N PHE A 177 6.98 -7.22 -1.66
CA PHE A 177 6.59 -6.61 -2.93
C PHE A 177 7.32 -7.22 -4.13
N ARG A 178 8.60 -7.57 -4.00
CA ARG A 178 9.37 -8.25 -5.04
C ARG A 178 8.85 -9.66 -5.32
N THR A 179 8.66 -10.45 -4.27
CA THR A 179 8.34 -11.89 -4.42
C THR A 179 6.87 -12.17 -4.68
N GLN A 180 5.95 -11.44 -4.01
CA GLN A 180 4.52 -11.71 -4.09
C GLN A 180 3.78 -10.86 -5.13
N LEU A 181 4.30 -9.66 -5.43
CA LEU A 181 3.64 -8.70 -6.30
C LEU A 181 4.43 -8.40 -7.58
N ASN A 182 5.60 -9.02 -7.77
CA ASN A 182 6.47 -8.81 -8.93
C ASN A 182 6.78 -7.33 -9.21
N VAL A 183 7.11 -6.58 -8.15
CA VAL A 183 7.42 -5.14 -8.22
C VAL A 183 8.92 -4.94 -8.25
N GLU A 184 9.39 -4.13 -9.19
CA GLU A 184 10.77 -3.65 -9.26
C GLU A 184 10.94 -2.47 -8.28
N VAL A 185 11.82 -2.63 -7.30
CA VAL A 185 12.15 -1.56 -6.36
C VAL A 185 13.40 -0.84 -6.88
N VAL A 186 13.21 0.43 -7.25
CA VAL A 186 14.24 1.29 -7.83
C VAL A 186 14.87 2.12 -6.72
N GLN A 187 16.20 2.16 -6.67
CA GLN A 187 16.90 3.14 -5.84
C GLN A 187 16.82 4.49 -6.56
N GLU A 188 16.31 5.51 -5.91
CA GLU A 188 16.40 6.87 -6.41
C GLU A 188 17.89 7.27 -6.35
N ILE A 189 18.48 7.43 -7.52
CA ILE A 189 19.75 8.14 -7.64
C ILE A 189 19.37 9.61 -7.46
N GLY A 190 19.75 10.18 -6.30
CA GLY A 190 19.54 11.58 -5.94
C GLY A 190 20.25 12.57 -6.87
#